data_2828c35ee892c4fd11cbd5753ad525b9
#
_entry.id   2828c35ee892c4fd11cbd5753ad525b9
#
_cell.length_a   1.000
_cell.length_b   1.000
_cell.length_c   1.000
_cell.angle_alpha   90.00
_cell.angle_beta   90.00
_cell.angle_gamma   90.00
#
_symmetry.space_group_name_H-M   'P 1'
#
loop_
_entity.id
_entity.type
_entity.pdbx_description
1 polymer ?
#
loop_
_entity_poly.entity_id
_entity_poly.type
_entity_poly.pdbx_seq_one_letter_code
_entity_poly.pdbx_strand_id
1 'polypeptide(L)'
;MAQQHLKFAIFGNEYQAKKSASIEKILLYLEKQEAEVYVENAYYEFLTRDQHLDVKAAGVFEDYNFDVDYVISMGGDGTFLKAASRVGAKGTPIIGVNMGRLGFLADVLPSEIESALDSLYAGDCLIEEHAVIQVEAEGGILAGNPFALNDIAVLKRDDASMIAIRTQVDGEFLVTYQADGLIVTTPTGSTAYNLSNGGPIIIPQSGSICLTPVAPHSLNIRPIVINDTAVITLDIESRSHNYLVAIDGRSERMTEETRLIIRKAPHSIKIVKQRNQRYFSTLREKLMWGADQRER
;
A
#
# COMPACT_ATOMS: atom_id res chain seq x y z
N MET A 1 9.42 -25.36 25.24
CA MET A 1 10.02 -24.74 24.04
C MET A 1 10.68 -23.46 24.49
N ALA A 2 11.88 -23.12 24.04
CA ALA A 2 12.50 -21.83 24.38
C ALA A 2 11.58 -20.73 23.84
N GLN A 3 11.28 -19.72 24.67
CA GLN A 3 10.48 -18.57 24.29
C GLN A 3 11.24 -17.83 23.19
N GLN A 4 10.62 -17.66 22.04
CA GLN A 4 11.26 -17.00 20.90
C GLN A 4 11.20 -15.50 21.13
N HIS A 5 12.34 -14.86 21.38
CA HIS A 5 12.43 -13.40 21.50
C HIS A 5 12.34 -12.79 20.11
N LEU A 6 11.17 -12.29 19.75
CA LEU A 6 10.94 -11.64 18.46
C LEU A 6 11.13 -10.14 18.55
N LYS A 7 11.62 -9.56 17.46
CA LYS A 7 11.79 -8.12 17.28
C LYS A 7 10.68 -7.55 16.41
N PHE A 8 10.06 -6.49 16.86
CA PHE A 8 8.97 -5.82 16.14
C PHE A 8 9.30 -4.35 15.90
N ALA A 9 9.05 -3.87 14.67
CA ALA A 9 8.98 -2.44 14.38
C ALA A 9 7.51 -2.02 14.32
N ILE A 10 7.15 -0.94 15.00
CA ILE A 10 5.79 -0.43 15.05
C ILE A 10 5.70 0.89 14.28
N PHE A 11 4.80 0.92 13.30
CA PHE A 11 4.33 2.11 12.60
C PHE A 11 2.89 2.41 13.02
N GLY A 12 2.57 3.68 13.23
CA GLY A 12 1.23 4.07 13.60
C GLY A 12 0.74 5.34 12.92
N ASN A 13 -0.52 5.68 13.21
CA ASN A 13 -1.15 6.90 12.71
C ASN A 13 -1.39 7.87 13.88
N GLU A 14 -0.75 9.03 13.83
CA GLU A 14 -0.80 10.09 14.82
C GLU A 14 -2.20 10.74 14.99
N TYR A 15 -3.10 10.54 14.02
CA TYR A 15 -4.45 11.11 14.06
C TYR A 15 -5.49 10.26 14.80
N GLN A 16 -5.09 9.16 15.47
CA GLN A 16 -6.02 8.20 16.09
C GLN A 16 -6.06 8.28 17.62
N ALA A 17 -6.14 9.48 18.17
CA ALA A 17 -6.18 9.74 19.62
C ALA A 17 -7.24 8.94 20.42
N LYS A 18 -8.35 8.53 19.78
CA LYS A 18 -9.44 7.77 20.43
C LYS A 18 -9.16 6.26 20.61
N LYS A 19 -7.98 5.77 20.24
CA LYS A 19 -7.65 4.33 20.22
C LYS A 19 -6.54 3.94 21.20
N SER A 20 -6.18 4.82 22.15
CA SER A 20 -5.12 4.61 23.13
C SER A 20 -5.24 3.27 23.87
N ALA A 21 -6.43 2.88 24.31
CA ALA A 21 -6.65 1.60 24.99
C ALA A 21 -6.31 0.36 24.15
N SER A 22 -6.58 0.40 22.84
CA SER A 22 -6.22 -0.71 21.95
C SER A 22 -4.72 -0.75 21.69
N ILE A 23 -4.07 0.42 21.58
CA ILE A 23 -2.62 0.54 21.41
C ILE A 23 -1.92 0.01 22.67
N GLU A 24 -2.35 0.46 23.85
CA GLU A 24 -1.81 0.03 25.13
C GLU A 24 -1.91 -1.49 25.32
N LYS A 25 -3.06 -2.07 24.94
CA LYS A 25 -3.25 -3.53 24.98
C LYS A 25 -2.23 -4.28 24.13
N ILE A 26 -1.91 -3.78 22.93
CA ILE A 26 -0.91 -4.40 22.04
C ILE A 26 0.48 -4.28 22.65
N LEU A 27 0.84 -3.11 23.16
CA LEU A 27 2.15 -2.88 23.80
C LEU A 27 2.34 -3.76 25.03
N LEU A 28 1.32 -3.87 25.90
CA LEU A 28 1.33 -4.75 27.07
C LEU A 28 1.45 -6.23 26.69
N TYR A 29 0.79 -6.65 25.60
CA TYR A 29 0.92 -8.01 25.11
C TYR A 29 2.36 -8.30 24.66
N LEU A 30 2.97 -7.42 23.87
CA LEU A 30 4.35 -7.56 23.41
C LEU A 30 5.35 -7.55 24.58
N GLU A 31 5.12 -6.70 25.57
CA GLU A 31 5.92 -6.70 26.81
C GLU A 31 5.83 -8.04 27.56
N LYS A 32 4.62 -8.59 27.70
CA LYS A 32 4.40 -9.90 28.34
C LYS A 32 5.11 -11.04 27.61
N GLN A 33 5.26 -10.92 26.27
CA GLN A 33 6.01 -11.88 25.46
C GLN A 33 7.52 -11.62 25.46
N GLU A 34 8.00 -10.64 26.21
CA GLU A 34 9.41 -10.21 26.24
C GLU A 34 9.95 -9.85 24.84
N ALA A 35 9.09 -9.27 23.99
CA ALA A 35 9.47 -8.86 22.65
C ALA A 35 10.33 -7.60 22.67
N GLU A 36 11.31 -7.51 21.77
CA GLU A 36 12.03 -6.27 21.51
C GLU A 36 11.20 -5.38 20.60
N VAL A 37 10.74 -4.24 21.09
CA VAL A 37 9.87 -3.32 20.36
C VAL A 37 10.64 -2.07 19.94
N TYR A 38 10.68 -1.82 18.64
CA TYR A 38 11.20 -0.59 18.04
C TYR A 38 10.02 0.23 17.51
N VAL A 39 9.99 1.53 17.77
CA VAL A 39 8.86 2.40 17.39
C VAL A 39 9.35 3.49 16.44
N GLU A 40 8.61 3.75 15.37
CA GLU A 40 8.91 4.86 14.48
C GLU A 40 8.81 6.18 15.25
N ASN A 41 9.76 7.10 15.06
CA ASN A 41 9.95 8.28 15.88
C ASN A 41 8.70 9.16 16.00
N ALA A 42 8.06 9.50 14.89
CA ALA A 42 6.86 10.34 14.92
C ALA A 42 5.72 9.67 15.71
N TYR A 43 5.57 8.35 15.56
CA TYR A 43 4.56 7.61 16.32
C TYR A 43 4.93 7.46 17.79
N TYR A 44 6.21 7.30 18.13
CA TYR A 44 6.68 7.27 19.51
C TYR A 44 6.40 8.59 20.24
N GLU A 45 6.67 9.73 19.58
CA GLU A 45 6.35 11.05 20.14
C GLU A 45 4.85 11.23 20.37
N PHE A 46 4.01 10.81 19.42
CA PHE A 46 2.55 10.81 19.57
C PHE A 46 2.10 9.96 20.78
N LEU A 47 2.63 8.73 20.94
CA LEU A 47 2.23 7.85 22.03
C LEU A 47 2.62 8.42 23.40
N THR A 48 3.82 8.96 23.53
CA THR A 48 4.37 9.42 24.80
C THR A 48 3.90 10.82 25.18
N ARG A 49 3.88 11.76 24.21
CA ARG A 49 3.54 13.17 24.48
C ARG A 49 2.04 13.43 24.42
N ASP A 50 1.37 12.92 23.38
CA ASP A 50 -0.04 13.27 23.15
C ASP A 50 -0.99 12.29 23.84
N GLN A 51 -0.64 11.00 23.87
CA GLN A 51 -1.46 9.95 24.50
C GLN A 51 -1.04 9.64 25.94
N HIS A 52 0.10 10.15 26.41
CA HIS A 52 0.66 9.94 27.76
C HIS A 52 0.82 8.45 28.12
N LEU A 53 1.13 7.61 27.11
CA LEU A 53 1.36 6.19 27.34
C LEU A 53 2.82 5.94 27.76
N ASP A 54 3.02 5.01 28.69
CA ASP A 54 4.35 4.50 29.03
C ASP A 54 4.75 3.43 28.00
N VAL A 55 5.60 3.82 27.05
CA VAL A 55 6.04 2.94 25.95
C VAL A 55 7.42 2.38 26.25
N LYS A 56 7.49 1.11 26.61
CA LYS A 56 8.76 0.38 26.81
C LYS A 56 9.34 -0.05 25.47
N ALA A 57 9.97 0.89 24.77
CA ALA A 57 10.64 0.60 23.51
C ALA A 57 12.12 0.22 23.74
N ALA A 58 12.59 -0.81 23.06
CA ALA A 58 14.01 -1.15 22.97
C ALA A 58 14.79 -0.10 22.16
N GLY A 59 14.12 0.60 21.25
CA GLY A 59 14.67 1.69 20.47
C GLY A 59 13.61 2.46 19.69
N VAL A 60 14.02 3.64 19.23
CA VAL A 60 13.23 4.50 18.32
C VAL A 60 14.00 4.62 17.02
N PHE A 61 13.33 4.57 15.89
CA PHE A 61 13.98 4.64 14.58
C PHE A 61 13.35 5.68 13.67
N GLU A 62 14.12 6.11 12.70
CA GLU A 62 13.69 6.98 11.60
C GLU A 62 13.87 6.27 10.26
N ASP A 63 13.00 6.57 9.32
CA ASP A 63 13.05 6.09 7.95
C ASP A 63 13.20 4.57 7.80
N TYR A 64 14.33 4.11 7.27
CA TYR A 64 14.63 2.71 6.97
C TYR A 64 15.54 2.05 8.00
N ASN A 65 15.90 2.75 9.07
CA ASN A 65 16.93 2.29 10.01
C ASN A 65 16.37 1.37 11.10
N PHE A 66 15.87 0.22 10.69
CA PHE A 66 15.43 -0.87 11.58
C PHE A 66 15.76 -2.24 10.99
N ASP A 67 16.03 -3.20 11.88
CA ASP A 67 16.26 -4.62 11.56
C ASP A 67 15.49 -5.46 12.57
N VAL A 68 14.38 -6.07 12.11
CA VAL A 68 13.39 -6.74 12.95
C VAL A 68 12.80 -7.97 12.24
N ASP A 69 12.20 -8.87 13.01
CA ASP A 69 11.55 -10.07 12.49
C ASP A 69 10.21 -9.74 11.82
N TYR A 70 9.45 -8.80 12.40
CA TYR A 70 8.13 -8.41 11.92
C TYR A 70 7.88 -6.91 12.07
N VAL A 71 7.00 -6.40 11.23
CA VAL A 71 6.48 -5.03 11.32
C VAL A 71 5.00 -5.07 11.72
N ILE A 72 4.60 -4.25 12.68
CA ILE A 72 3.20 -4.02 13.03
C ILE A 72 2.80 -2.63 12.54
N SER A 73 1.82 -2.58 11.63
CA SER A 73 1.22 -1.33 11.15
C SER A 73 -0.10 -1.08 11.86
N MET A 74 -0.14 -0.08 12.74
CA MET A 74 -1.30 0.28 13.57
C MET A 74 -2.04 1.46 12.98
N GLY A 75 -3.00 1.20 12.11
CA GLY A 75 -3.73 2.26 11.41
C GLY A 75 -4.71 1.72 10.38
N GLY A 76 -4.85 2.41 9.25
CA GLY A 76 -5.56 1.95 8.07
C GLY A 76 -4.58 1.56 6.96
N ASP A 77 -5.13 1.35 5.75
CA ASP A 77 -4.33 0.97 4.58
C ASP A 77 -3.24 2.01 4.26
N GLY A 78 -3.47 3.31 4.49
CA GLY A 78 -2.44 4.35 4.32
C GLY A 78 -1.23 4.21 5.27
N THR A 79 -1.47 3.83 6.53
CA THR A 79 -0.38 3.54 7.48
C THR A 79 0.37 2.29 7.05
N PHE A 80 -0.35 1.29 6.54
CA PHE A 80 0.25 0.08 6.00
C PHE A 80 1.17 0.38 4.80
N LEU A 81 0.73 1.22 3.86
CA LEU A 81 1.53 1.66 2.72
C LEU A 81 2.80 2.40 3.17
N LYS A 82 2.71 3.25 4.20
CA LYS A 82 3.88 3.90 4.82
C LYS A 82 4.87 2.84 5.34
N ALA A 83 4.39 1.86 6.11
CA ALA A 83 5.21 0.77 6.63
C ALA A 83 5.83 -0.07 5.49
N ALA A 84 5.03 -0.45 4.48
CA ALA A 84 5.50 -1.20 3.31
C ALA A 84 6.59 -0.46 2.55
N SER A 85 6.43 0.85 2.35
CA SER A 85 7.45 1.72 1.73
C SER A 85 8.77 1.72 2.52
N ARG A 86 8.71 1.64 3.86
CA ARG A 86 9.90 1.61 4.73
C ARG A 86 10.54 0.23 4.83
N VAL A 87 9.74 -0.82 4.75
CA VAL A 87 10.25 -2.20 4.63
C VAL A 87 10.98 -2.39 3.30
N GLY A 88 10.37 -1.98 2.20
CA GLY A 88 10.99 -2.09 0.86
C GLY A 88 11.51 -3.50 0.59
N ALA A 89 12.76 -3.59 0.15
CA ALA A 89 13.42 -4.85 -0.21
C ALA A 89 13.91 -5.69 1.00
N LYS A 90 13.71 -5.25 2.25
CA LYS A 90 14.14 -6.01 3.46
C LYS A 90 13.44 -7.37 3.57
N GLY A 91 12.26 -7.52 2.99
CA GLY A 91 11.49 -8.76 3.04
C GLY A 91 10.90 -9.08 4.42
N THR A 92 10.91 -8.13 5.36
CA THR A 92 10.30 -8.25 6.68
C THR A 92 8.78 -8.32 6.56
N PRO A 93 8.10 -9.35 7.08
CA PRO A 93 6.64 -9.45 7.00
C PRO A 93 5.92 -8.37 7.82
N ILE A 94 4.82 -7.86 7.28
CA ILE A 94 4.01 -6.81 7.90
C ILE A 94 2.67 -7.38 8.34
N ILE A 95 2.28 -7.12 9.58
CA ILE A 95 0.93 -7.37 10.10
C ILE A 95 0.17 -6.05 10.16
N GLY A 96 -1.00 -5.98 9.52
CA GLY A 96 -1.83 -4.78 9.47
C GLY A 96 -2.94 -4.80 10.51
N VAL A 97 -2.83 -3.97 11.54
CA VAL A 97 -3.85 -3.81 12.59
C VAL A 97 -4.74 -2.62 12.27
N ASN A 98 -6.00 -2.89 12.04
CA ASN A 98 -6.98 -1.87 11.70
C ASN A 98 -7.44 -1.09 12.92
N MET A 99 -7.06 0.16 12.99
CA MET A 99 -7.46 1.05 14.09
C MET A 99 -8.71 1.89 13.75
N GLY A 100 -9.38 1.63 12.64
CA GLY A 100 -10.53 2.43 12.17
C GLY A 100 -11.57 1.61 11.41
N ARG A 101 -11.79 1.96 10.13
CA ARG A 101 -12.64 1.19 9.22
C ARG A 101 -11.83 0.06 8.61
N LEU A 102 -12.42 -1.12 8.50
CA LEU A 102 -11.79 -2.31 7.89
C LEU A 102 -11.08 -1.96 6.57
N GLY A 103 -9.79 -2.29 6.48
CA GLY A 103 -8.96 -2.14 5.30
C GLY A 103 -8.89 -3.42 4.46
N PHE A 104 -8.24 -3.36 3.32
CA PHE A 104 -7.84 -4.55 2.56
C PHE A 104 -6.46 -5.03 2.96
N LEU A 105 -5.61 -4.11 3.44
CA LEU A 105 -4.25 -4.38 3.90
C LEU A 105 -4.20 -4.51 5.43
N ALA A 106 -4.79 -3.53 6.14
CA ALA A 106 -4.95 -3.57 7.59
C ALA A 106 -6.28 -4.25 7.92
N ASP A 107 -6.26 -5.56 8.10
CA ASP A 107 -7.45 -6.40 8.23
C ASP A 107 -7.55 -7.14 9.58
N VAL A 108 -6.53 -7.05 10.44
CA VAL A 108 -6.60 -7.57 11.81
C VAL A 108 -7.30 -6.55 12.71
N LEU A 109 -8.40 -6.93 13.36
CA LEU A 109 -9.07 -6.06 14.31
C LEU A 109 -8.30 -5.95 15.63
N PRO A 110 -8.40 -4.83 16.37
CA PRO A 110 -7.72 -4.68 17.67
C PRO A 110 -8.13 -5.74 18.70
N SER A 111 -9.35 -6.27 18.61
CA SER A 111 -9.84 -7.36 19.46
C SER A 111 -9.20 -8.72 19.12
N GLU A 112 -8.64 -8.88 17.93
CA GLU A 112 -8.08 -10.13 17.41
C GLU A 112 -6.56 -10.16 17.47
N ILE A 113 -5.92 -9.04 17.87
CA ILE A 113 -4.47 -8.90 17.76
C ILE A 113 -3.71 -9.91 18.63
N GLU A 114 -4.17 -10.21 19.84
CA GLU A 114 -3.53 -11.21 20.69
C GLU A 114 -3.54 -12.58 20.01
N SER A 115 -4.69 -13.01 19.47
CA SER A 115 -4.80 -14.27 18.73
C SER A 115 -3.94 -14.29 17.47
N ALA A 116 -3.83 -13.15 16.77
CA ALA A 116 -2.98 -13.02 15.59
C ALA A 116 -1.49 -13.14 15.95
N LEU A 117 -1.07 -12.50 17.04
CA LEU A 117 0.30 -12.60 17.54
C LEU A 117 0.60 -14.00 18.11
N ASP A 118 -0.34 -14.62 18.84
CA ASP A 118 -0.21 -16.02 19.30
C ASP A 118 0.03 -16.97 18.13
N SER A 119 -0.73 -16.81 17.04
CA SER A 119 -0.56 -17.59 15.81
C SER A 119 0.81 -17.33 15.16
N LEU A 120 1.31 -16.09 15.22
CA LEU A 120 2.62 -15.72 14.70
C LEU A 120 3.73 -16.38 15.51
N TYR A 121 3.68 -16.32 16.85
CA TYR A 121 4.65 -16.99 17.74
C TYR A 121 4.61 -18.52 17.59
N ALA A 122 3.45 -19.10 17.30
CA ALA A 122 3.28 -20.52 17.02
C ALA A 122 3.74 -20.93 15.62
N GLY A 123 4.08 -19.99 14.72
CA GLY A 123 4.35 -20.24 13.31
C GLY A 123 3.11 -20.68 12.52
N ASP A 124 1.90 -20.43 13.03
CA ASP A 124 0.62 -20.80 12.42
C ASP A 124 -0.06 -19.61 11.72
N CYS A 125 0.69 -18.87 10.95
CA CYS A 125 0.22 -17.80 10.09
C CYS A 125 0.56 -18.10 8.62
N LEU A 126 -0.10 -17.40 7.70
CA LEU A 126 0.25 -17.38 6.28
C LEU A 126 1.03 -16.12 5.98
N ILE A 127 2.05 -16.22 5.14
CA ILE A 127 2.77 -15.07 4.60
C ILE A 127 2.45 -15.00 3.12
N GLU A 128 1.70 -13.96 2.74
CA GLU A 128 1.38 -13.68 1.35
C GLU A 128 2.39 -12.69 0.76
N GLU A 129 2.87 -12.99 -0.44
CA GLU A 129 3.75 -12.10 -1.19
C GLU A 129 2.93 -11.26 -2.16
N HIS A 130 3.00 -9.95 -2.00
CA HIS A 130 2.31 -8.99 -2.83
C HIS A 130 3.28 -8.30 -3.78
N ALA A 131 2.93 -8.29 -5.07
CA ALA A 131 3.74 -7.65 -6.10
C ALA A 131 3.87 -6.15 -5.85
N VAL A 132 5.03 -5.62 -6.15
CA VAL A 132 5.36 -4.20 -6.13
C VAL A 132 5.68 -3.78 -7.56
N ILE A 133 5.26 -2.61 -7.97
CA ILE A 133 5.68 -1.98 -9.23
C ILE A 133 6.65 -0.84 -8.94
N GLN A 134 7.53 -0.57 -9.88
CA GLN A 134 8.47 0.56 -9.80
C GLN A 134 8.33 1.45 -11.01
N VAL A 135 8.64 2.72 -10.85
CA VAL A 135 8.75 3.69 -11.93
C VAL A 135 10.16 4.24 -12.05
N GLU A 136 10.65 4.34 -13.27
CA GLU A 136 11.88 5.05 -13.62
C GLU A 136 11.52 6.26 -14.47
N ALA A 137 12.23 7.36 -14.27
CA ALA A 137 12.05 8.62 -14.98
C ALA A 137 13.26 8.87 -15.88
N GLU A 138 13.15 8.60 -17.18
CA GLU A 138 14.18 8.97 -18.16
C GLU A 138 14.05 10.46 -18.51
N GLY A 139 15.15 11.21 -18.40
CA GLY A 139 15.16 12.66 -18.62
C GLY A 139 14.69 13.48 -17.43
N GLY A 140 14.37 12.85 -16.30
CA GLY A 140 13.93 13.49 -15.06
C GLY A 140 14.47 12.80 -13.82
N ILE A 141 14.14 13.37 -12.65
CA ILE A 141 14.54 12.80 -11.34
C ILE A 141 13.28 12.61 -10.50
N LEU A 142 13.09 11.39 -10.01
CA LEU A 142 12.14 11.10 -8.93
C LEU A 142 12.85 11.32 -7.59
N ALA A 143 12.33 12.21 -6.77
CA ALA A 143 12.95 12.57 -5.49
C ALA A 143 12.64 11.55 -4.39
N GLY A 144 11.49 10.86 -4.49
CA GLY A 144 11.03 9.94 -3.48
C GLY A 144 11.26 8.47 -3.81
N ASN A 145 10.65 7.60 -3.02
CA ASN A 145 10.67 6.15 -3.23
C ASN A 145 9.92 5.78 -4.53
N PRO A 146 10.57 5.15 -5.52
CA PRO A 146 9.97 4.83 -6.82
C PRO A 146 9.04 3.61 -6.79
N PHE A 147 8.87 2.96 -5.65
CA PHE A 147 8.12 1.70 -5.52
C PHE A 147 6.69 1.94 -5.01
N ALA A 148 5.73 1.24 -5.62
CA ALA A 148 4.33 1.23 -5.23
C ALA A 148 3.82 -0.19 -4.96
N LEU A 149 3.18 -0.38 -3.81
CA LEU A 149 2.42 -1.59 -3.49
C LEU A 149 1.03 -1.55 -4.14
N ASN A 150 0.39 -0.37 -4.20
CA ASN A 150 -0.91 -0.19 -4.83
C ASN A 150 -0.79 0.24 -6.30
N ASP A 151 -0.39 1.48 -6.54
CA ASP A 151 -0.45 2.06 -7.88
C ASP A 151 0.54 3.21 -8.13
N ILE A 152 0.79 3.43 -9.41
CA ILE A 152 1.48 4.59 -9.94
C ILE A 152 0.49 5.29 -10.87
N ALA A 153 0.06 6.49 -10.51
CA ALA A 153 -0.88 7.27 -11.29
C ALA A 153 -0.18 8.48 -11.93
N VAL A 154 -0.34 8.62 -13.25
CA VAL A 154 0.02 9.81 -14.00
C VAL A 154 -1.21 10.68 -14.11
N LEU A 155 -1.15 11.91 -13.62
CA LEU A 155 -2.30 12.79 -13.50
C LEU A 155 -2.00 14.16 -14.11
N LYS A 156 -3.02 14.78 -14.70
CA LYS A 156 -2.94 16.20 -15.07
C LYS A 156 -2.70 17.05 -13.83
N ARG A 157 -1.99 18.13 -14.01
CA ARG A 157 -1.76 19.11 -12.93
C ARG A 157 -2.83 20.19 -12.91
N ASP A 158 -3.20 20.67 -14.09
CA ASP A 158 -4.09 21.83 -14.24
C ASP A 158 -5.53 21.38 -14.55
N ASP A 159 -6.50 22.09 -13.99
CA ASP A 159 -7.92 21.69 -14.07
C ASP A 159 -8.53 21.84 -15.47
N ALA A 160 -7.94 22.69 -16.31
CA ALA A 160 -8.57 23.14 -17.56
C ALA A 160 -8.31 22.25 -18.80
N SER A 161 -7.37 21.30 -18.74
CA SER A 161 -7.02 20.50 -19.93
C SER A 161 -6.68 19.07 -19.61
N MET A 162 -7.06 18.15 -20.50
CA MET A 162 -6.58 16.76 -20.48
C MET A 162 -5.10 16.71 -20.85
N ILE A 163 -4.47 15.60 -20.51
CA ILE A 163 -3.14 15.23 -20.97
C ILE A 163 -3.23 14.11 -21.99
N ALA A 164 -2.25 14.04 -22.89
CA ALA A 164 -2.10 12.94 -23.82
C ALA A 164 -1.00 12.02 -23.29
N ILE A 165 -1.33 10.75 -23.05
CA ILE A 165 -0.40 9.75 -22.51
C ILE A 165 -0.22 8.68 -23.57
N ARG A 166 0.86 8.77 -24.34
CA ARG A 166 1.27 7.76 -25.30
C ARG A 166 1.83 6.55 -24.57
N THR A 167 1.13 5.44 -24.68
CA THR A 167 1.43 4.22 -23.92
C THR A 167 1.94 3.12 -24.84
N GLN A 168 3.03 2.48 -24.42
CA GLN A 168 3.56 1.27 -25.04
C GLN A 168 3.65 0.17 -23.98
N VAL A 169 3.48 -1.07 -24.39
CA VAL A 169 3.64 -2.28 -23.57
C VAL A 169 4.64 -3.18 -24.30
N ASP A 170 5.75 -3.52 -23.66
CA ASP A 170 6.86 -4.30 -24.23
C ASP A 170 7.37 -3.73 -25.57
N GLY A 171 7.37 -2.40 -25.71
CA GLY A 171 7.77 -1.68 -26.91
C GLY A 171 6.69 -1.60 -28.00
N GLU A 172 5.58 -2.30 -27.88
CA GLU A 172 4.45 -2.20 -28.79
C GLU A 172 3.54 -1.03 -28.41
N PHE A 173 3.16 -0.20 -29.38
CA PHE A 173 2.22 0.89 -29.18
C PHE A 173 0.83 0.34 -28.84
N LEU A 174 0.32 0.69 -27.66
CA LEU A 174 -1.02 0.34 -27.22
C LEU A 174 -2.06 1.39 -27.69
N VAL A 175 -1.91 2.62 -27.16
CA VAL A 175 -2.85 3.73 -27.42
C VAL A 175 -2.27 5.04 -26.91
N THR A 176 -2.79 6.17 -27.36
CA THR A 176 -2.62 7.46 -26.71
C THR A 176 -3.90 7.80 -25.94
N TYR A 177 -3.82 7.76 -24.61
CA TYR A 177 -4.93 8.16 -23.75
C TYR A 177 -5.07 9.69 -23.76
N GLN A 178 -6.22 10.20 -24.18
CA GLN A 178 -6.64 11.59 -23.95
C GLN A 178 -7.52 11.57 -22.69
N ALA A 179 -6.98 11.96 -21.54
CA ALA A 179 -7.60 11.72 -20.24
C ALA A 179 -7.12 12.72 -19.17
N ASP A 180 -7.74 12.69 -18.02
CA ASP A 180 -7.25 13.38 -16.83
C ASP A 180 -6.04 12.67 -16.20
N GLY A 181 -5.85 11.39 -16.55
CA GLY A 181 -4.71 10.60 -16.11
C GLY A 181 -4.80 9.12 -16.50
N LEU A 182 -3.80 8.38 -16.07
CA LEU A 182 -3.70 6.92 -16.22
C LEU A 182 -3.17 6.33 -14.92
N ILE A 183 -3.83 5.29 -14.43
CA ILE A 183 -3.44 4.52 -13.26
C ILE A 183 -2.84 3.21 -13.73
N VAL A 184 -1.63 2.89 -13.28
CA VAL A 184 -1.00 1.58 -13.41
C VAL A 184 -1.02 0.95 -12.03
N THR A 185 -1.79 -0.12 -11.84
CA THR A 185 -2.04 -0.70 -10.54
C THR A 185 -1.65 -2.17 -10.45
N THR A 186 -1.18 -2.56 -9.27
CA THR A 186 -1.00 -3.97 -8.88
C THR A 186 -2.35 -4.61 -8.55
N PRO A 187 -2.44 -5.93 -8.38
CA PRO A 187 -3.64 -6.57 -7.85
C PRO A 187 -4.04 -6.02 -6.47
N THR A 188 -3.07 -5.72 -5.61
CA THR A 188 -3.29 -5.12 -4.30
C THR A 188 -3.99 -3.75 -4.42
N GLY A 189 -3.50 -2.90 -5.30
CA GLY A 189 -4.07 -1.56 -5.56
C GLY A 189 -5.37 -1.58 -6.36
N SER A 190 -5.80 -2.74 -6.88
CA SER A 190 -7.04 -2.85 -7.67
C SER A 190 -8.28 -2.42 -6.90
N THR A 191 -8.26 -2.51 -5.58
CA THR A 191 -9.33 -2.07 -4.67
C THR A 191 -9.16 -0.65 -4.13
N ALA A 192 -8.11 0.08 -4.57
CA ALA A 192 -7.80 1.46 -4.19
C ALA A 192 -8.24 2.47 -5.27
N TYR A 193 -7.35 3.31 -5.76
CA TYR A 193 -7.68 4.36 -6.74
C TYR A 193 -8.19 3.80 -8.07
N ASN A 194 -7.69 2.62 -8.48
CA ASN A 194 -8.19 1.87 -9.62
C ASN A 194 -9.71 1.61 -9.56
N LEU A 195 -10.20 1.16 -8.39
CA LEU A 195 -11.64 0.86 -8.21
C LEU A 195 -12.50 2.10 -8.40
N SER A 196 -12.06 3.25 -7.87
CA SER A 196 -12.77 4.53 -7.98
C SER A 196 -12.89 5.03 -9.43
N ASN A 197 -12.03 4.55 -10.33
CA ASN A 197 -12.02 4.90 -11.76
C ASN A 197 -12.60 3.78 -12.65
N GLY A 198 -13.35 2.84 -12.07
CA GLY A 198 -14.02 1.77 -12.81
C GLY A 198 -13.10 0.64 -13.27
N GLY A 199 -11.89 0.55 -12.72
CA GLY A 199 -11.00 -0.58 -12.95
C GLY A 199 -11.52 -1.86 -12.26
N PRO A 200 -11.14 -3.04 -12.76
CA PRO A 200 -11.57 -4.32 -12.21
C PRO A 200 -10.94 -4.58 -10.84
N ILE A 201 -11.63 -5.37 -10.02
CA ILE A 201 -11.05 -5.98 -8.83
C ILE A 201 -10.22 -7.17 -9.30
N ILE A 202 -8.96 -7.20 -8.91
CA ILE A 202 -8.00 -8.24 -9.27
C ILE A 202 -7.59 -8.97 -8.00
N ILE A 203 -7.67 -10.29 -8.04
CA ILE A 203 -7.29 -11.14 -6.90
C ILE A 203 -5.79 -10.98 -6.65
N PRO A 204 -5.35 -10.74 -5.40
CA PRO A 204 -3.93 -10.76 -5.06
C PRO A 204 -3.22 -11.99 -5.63
N GLN A 205 -1.94 -11.85 -5.98
CA GLN A 205 -1.09 -12.92 -6.53
C GLN A 205 -1.50 -13.44 -7.93
N SER A 206 -2.37 -12.70 -8.66
CA SER A 206 -2.79 -13.10 -10.01
C SER A 206 -1.71 -12.93 -11.10
N GLY A 207 -0.54 -12.37 -10.78
CA GLY A 207 0.54 -12.14 -11.75
C GLY A 207 0.16 -11.14 -12.84
N SER A 208 -0.59 -10.10 -12.50
CA SER A 208 -1.11 -9.12 -13.44
C SER A 208 -0.92 -7.67 -12.99
N ILE A 209 -1.02 -6.75 -13.93
CA ILE A 209 -1.05 -5.30 -13.75
C ILE A 209 -2.24 -4.77 -14.54
N CYS A 210 -2.91 -3.74 -14.02
CA CYS A 210 -4.02 -3.11 -14.74
C CYS A 210 -3.68 -1.65 -15.07
N LEU A 211 -4.02 -1.24 -16.29
CA LEU A 211 -3.99 0.14 -16.73
C LEU A 211 -5.43 0.67 -16.80
N THR A 212 -5.73 1.66 -15.98
CA THR A 212 -7.07 2.26 -15.86
C THR A 212 -7.00 3.75 -16.15
N PRO A 213 -7.63 4.24 -17.23
CA PRO A 213 -7.66 5.67 -17.53
C PRO A 213 -8.57 6.42 -16.54
N VAL A 214 -8.18 7.65 -16.22
CA VAL A 214 -8.96 8.58 -15.38
C VAL A 214 -9.74 9.53 -16.29
N ALA A 215 -11.06 9.50 -16.25
CA ALA A 215 -11.94 10.35 -17.05
C ALA A 215 -11.52 10.47 -18.55
N PRO A 216 -11.39 9.36 -19.28
CA PRO A 216 -10.95 9.40 -20.67
C PRO A 216 -11.98 10.10 -21.57
N HIS A 217 -11.51 10.87 -22.55
CA HIS A 217 -12.37 11.51 -23.52
C HIS A 217 -12.99 10.49 -24.52
N SER A 218 -12.26 9.42 -24.82
CA SER A 218 -12.74 8.38 -25.74
C SER A 218 -13.68 7.41 -25.04
N LEU A 219 -14.89 7.22 -25.59
CA LEU A 219 -15.89 6.30 -25.06
C LEU A 219 -15.54 4.82 -25.26
N ASN A 220 -14.59 4.50 -26.12
CA ASN A 220 -14.20 3.12 -26.47
C ASN A 220 -13.09 2.57 -25.57
N ILE A 221 -12.40 3.42 -24.84
CA ILE A 221 -11.31 3.00 -23.95
C ILE A 221 -11.88 2.35 -22.70
N ARG A 222 -11.27 1.25 -22.29
CA ARG A 222 -11.59 0.50 -21.08
C ARG A 222 -10.30 0.17 -20.34
N PRO A 223 -10.37 -0.07 -19.01
CA PRO A 223 -9.24 -0.67 -18.31
C PRO A 223 -8.77 -1.96 -18.96
N ILE A 224 -7.47 -2.15 -19.01
CA ILE A 224 -6.85 -3.36 -19.58
C ILE A 224 -5.97 -4.03 -18.52
N VAL A 225 -6.09 -5.35 -18.40
CA VAL A 225 -5.25 -6.18 -17.54
C VAL A 225 -4.21 -6.88 -18.40
N ILE A 226 -2.95 -6.77 -18.01
CA ILE A 226 -1.79 -7.35 -18.69
C ILE A 226 -0.97 -8.18 -17.70
N ASN A 227 0.00 -8.94 -18.20
CA ASN A 227 0.91 -9.71 -17.35
C ASN A 227 1.82 -8.75 -16.55
N ASP A 228 2.17 -9.12 -15.31
CA ASP A 228 3.03 -8.31 -14.44
C ASP A 228 4.51 -8.30 -14.86
N THR A 229 4.89 -9.15 -15.81
CA THR A 229 6.23 -9.12 -16.43
C THR A 229 6.39 -8.05 -17.51
N ALA A 230 5.28 -7.43 -17.94
CA ALA A 230 5.28 -6.41 -18.97
C ALA A 230 6.00 -5.12 -18.53
N VAL A 231 6.66 -4.47 -19.46
CA VAL A 231 7.27 -3.15 -19.31
C VAL A 231 6.38 -2.11 -19.96
N ILE A 232 5.90 -1.15 -19.18
CA ILE A 232 5.02 -0.08 -19.62
C ILE A 232 5.83 1.18 -19.80
N THR A 233 5.80 1.77 -20.98
CA THR A 233 6.46 3.04 -21.30
C THR A 233 5.42 4.11 -21.57
N LEU A 234 5.55 5.26 -20.91
CA LEU A 234 4.64 6.38 -21.01
C LEU A 234 5.39 7.64 -21.45
N ASP A 235 4.98 8.22 -22.57
CA ASP A 235 5.37 9.57 -22.99
C ASP A 235 4.16 10.49 -22.79
N ILE A 236 4.35 11.62 -22.10
CA ILE A 236 3.27 12.49 -21.67
C ILE A 236 3.38 13.85 -22.36
N GLU A 237 2.28 14.33 -22.94
CA GLU A 237 2.14 15.67 -23.48
C GLU A 237 1.10 16.44 -22.65
N SER A 238 1.42 17.63 -22.20
CA SER A 238 0.56 18.51 -21.40
C SER A 238 0.67 19.94 -21.86
N ARG A 239 -0.44 20.66 -21.93
CA ARG A 239 -0.45 22.09 -22.29
C ARG A 239 0.37 22.96 -21.34
N SER A 240 0.47 22.56 -20.08
CA SER A 240 1.27 23.24 -19.06
C SER A 240 2.72 22.78 -19.02
N HIS A 241 3.11 21.87 -19.92
CA HIS A 241 4.43 21.22 -19.93
C HIS A 241 4.79 20.51 -18.64
N ASN A 242 3.78 20.23 -17.80
CA ASN A 242 3.96 19.58 -16.49
C ASN A 242 2.81 18.60 -16.21
N TYR A 243 3.11 17.56 -15.47
CA TYR A 243 2.14 16.59 -14.97
C TYR A 243 2.54 16.10 -13.57
N LEU A 244 1.70 15.31 -12.93
CA LEU A 244 1.96 14.70 -11.63
C LEU A 244 2.15 13.19 -11.78
N VAL A 245 3.11 12.65 -11.05
CA VAL A 245 3.24 11.21 -10.82
C VAL A 245 2.94 10.95 -9.35
N ALA A 246 1.91 10.17 -9.06
CA ALA A 246 1.55 9.77 -7.71
C ALA A 246 1.93 8.30 -7.51
N ILE A 247 2.76 8.01 -6.52
CA ILE A 247 3.25 6.67 -6.17
C ILE A 247 2.70 6.31 -4.79
N ASP A 248 1.74 5.40 -4.72
CA ASP A 248 0.98 5.11 -3.49
C ASP A 248 0.48 6.39 -2.80
N GLY A 249 -0.05 7.35 -3.59
CA GLY A 249 -0.60 8.61 -3.13
C GLY A 249 0.43 9.73 -2.85
N ARG A 250 1.73 9.46 -2.97
CA ARG A 250 2.79 10.49 -2.85
C ARG A 250 3.03 11.12 -4.22
N SER A 251 2.65 12.38 -4.38
CA SER A 251 2.72 13.07 -5.68
C SER A 251 4.01 13.84 -5.87
N GLU A 252 4.62 13.67 -7.04
CA GLU A 252 5.78 14.40 -7.51
C GLU A 252 5.46 15.10 -8.83
N ARG A 253 6.10 16.23 -9.07
CA ARG A 253 5.97 17.03 -10.29
C ARG A 253 6.97 16.57 -11.32
N MET A 254 6.49 16.33 -12.55
CA MET A 254 7.31 15.99 -13.70
C MET A 254 7.08 16.96 -14.86
N THR A 255 8.05 17.06 -15.76
CA THR A 255 7.93 17.78 -17.03
C THR A 255 7.65 16.80 -18.16
N GLU A 256 7.04 17.27 -19.24
CA GLU A 256 6.72 16.44 -20.42
C GLU A 256 7.95 15.84 -21.15
N GLU A 257 9.15 16.36 -20.86
CA GLU A 257 10.41 15.80 -21.39
C GLU A 257 10.77 14.48 -20.68
N THR A 258 10.11 14.15 -19.58
CA THR A 258 10.37 12.96 -18.80
C THR A 258 9.51 11.79 -19.28
N ARG A 259 10.17 10.76 -19.77
CA ARG A 259 9.55 9.46 -20.06
C ARG A 259 9.49 8.62 -18.79
N LEU A 260 8.36 7.96 -18.58
CA LEU A 260 8.19 7.04 -17.47
C LEU A 260 8.24 5.59 -17.94
N ILE A 261 9.01 4.77 -17.24
CA ILE A 261 9.08 3.33 -17.46
C ILE A 261 8.59 2.65 -16.18
N ILE A 262 7.48 1.91 -16.29
CA ILE A 262 6.85 1.22 -15.17
C ILE A 262 6.96 -0.28 -15.40
N ARG A 263 7.41 -1.00 -14.37
CA ARG A 263 7.57 -2.47 -14.39
C ARG A 263 7.45 -3.06 -13.00
N LYS A 264 7.34 -4.37 -12.90
CA LYS A 264 7.42 -5.09 -11.64
C LYS A 264 8.77 -4.83 -10.96
N ALA A 265 8.73 -4.56 -9.66
CA ALA A 265 9.93 -4.42 -8.85
C ALA A 265 10.60 -5.78 -8.61
N PRO A 266 11.92 -5.81 -8.32
CA PRO A 266 12.65 -7.05 -8.04
C PRO A 266 12.32 -7.67 -6.67
N HIS A 267 11.51 -7.01 -5.85
CA HIS A 267 11.10 -7.45 -4.53
C HIS A 267 9.57 -7.43 -4.40
N SER A 268 9.06 -8.17 -3.43
CA SER A 268 7.66 -8.20 -3.00
C SER A 268 7.53 -7.69 -1.57
N ILE A 269 6.33 -7.31 -1.17
CA ILE A 269 5.98 -7.04 0.22
C ILE A 269 5.30 -8.28 0.79
N LYS A 270 5.79 -8.74 1.94
CA LYS A 270 5.24 -9.88 2.67
C LYS A 270 4.20 -9.40 3.67
N ILE A 271 3.00 -9.96 3.59
CA ILE A 271 1.87 -9.62 4.47
C ILE A 271 1.52 -10.85 5.30
N VAL A 272 1.45 -10.66 6.63
CA VAL A 272 1.00 -11.72 7.54
C VAL A 272 -0.52 -11.79 7.49
N LYS A 273 -1.04 -12.99 7.22
CA LYS A 273 -2.48 -13.29 7.20
C LYS A 273 -2.81 -14.40 8.19
N GLN A 274 -3.96 -14.30 8.84
CA GLN A 274 -4.50 -15.39 9.63
C GLN A 274 -5.08 -16.47 8.71
N ARG A 275 -4.95 -17.75 9.07
CA ARG A 275 -5.43 -18.89 8.24
C ARG A 275 -6.94 -18.88 7.99
N ASN A 276 -7.72 -18.31 8.91
CA ASN A 276 -9.17 -18.17 8.80
C ASN A 276 -9.62 -16.95 8.02
N GLN A 277 -8.72 -16.01 7.75
CA GLN A 277 -8.99 -14.77 7.04
C GLN A 277 -8.86 -14.99 5.53
N ARG A 278 -9.94 -14.76 4.79
CA ARG A 278 -9.98 -15.00 3.34
C ARG A 278 -10.32 -13.71 2.60
N TYR A 279 -9.61 -13.43 1.53
CA TYR A 279 -9.80 -12.26 0.67
C TYR A 279 -11.27 -11.99 0.31
N PHE A 280 -12.03 -13.02 -0.05
CA PHE A 280 -13.43 -12.84 -0.43
C PHE A 280 -14.37 -12.49 0.75
N SER A 281 -14.03 -12.84 1.99
CA SER A 281 -14.79 -12.35 3.15
C SER A 281 -14.56 -10.86 3.34
N THR A 282 -13.32 -10.40 3.32
CA THR A 282 -12.96 -8.98 3.38
C THR A 282 -13.64 -8.18 2.25
N LEU A 283 -13.65 -8.73 1.03
CA LEU A 283 -14.30 -8.11 -0.13
C LEU A 283 -15.83 -7.90 0.12
N ARG A 284 -16.52 -8.95 0.60
CA ARG A 284 -17.97 -8.85 0.90
C ARG A 284 -18.25 -7.86 2.01
N GLU A 285 -17.51 -7.92 3.09
CA GLU A 285 -17.71 -7.06 4.26
C GLU A 285 -17.42 -5.60 3.93
N LYS A 286 -16.32 -5.33 3.25
CA LYS A 286 -15.88 -3.95 2.97
C LYS A 286 -16.71 -3.29 1.87
N LEU A 287 -17.05 -4.01 0.81
CA LEU A 287 -17.79 -3.48 -0.33
C LEU A 287 -19.29 -3.78 -0.28
N MET A 288 -19.78 -4.48 0.75
CA MET A 288 -21.14 -5.02 0.80
C MET A 288 -21.49 -5.79 -0.49
N TRP A 289 -20.53 -6.58 -0.98
CA TRP A 289 -20.63 -7.25 -2.26
C TRP A 289 -21.75 -8.28 -2.28
N GLY A 290 -22.75 -8.05 -3.14
CA GLY A 290 -23.93 -8.92 -3.25
C GLY A 290 -24.99 -8.71 -2.18
N ALA A 291 -24.85 -7.72 -1.29
CA ALA A 291 -25.89 -7.41 -0.30
C ALA A 291 -27.11 -6.78 -0.98
N ASP A 292 -28.27 -7.41 -0.84
CA ASP A 292 -29.56 -6.83 -1.27
C ASP A 292 -30.03 -5.82 -0.20
N GLN A 293 -30.23 -4.56 -0.62
CA GLN A 293 -30.78 -3.52 0.28
C GLN A 293 -32.22 -3.79 0.74
N ARG A 294 -32.90 -4.76 0.13
CA ARG A 294 -34.29 -5.15 0.46
C ARG A 294 -34.40 -6.15 1.60
N GLU A 295 -33.25 -6.71 2.03
CA GLU A 295 -33.20 -7.66 3.16
C GLU A 295 -32.84 -7.01 4.52
N ARG A 296 -32.97 -5.65 4.62
CA ARG A 296 -32.75 -4.91 5.86
C ARG A 296 -34.05 -4.42 6.43
#